data_8eb25b7e19b6252103e702d148c8d996
#
_entry.id   8eb25b7e19b6252103e702d148c8d996
#
_cell.length_a   1.000
_cell.length_b   1.000
_cell.length_c   1.000
_cell.angle_alpha   90.00
_cell.angle_beta   90.00
_cell.angle_gamma   90.00
#
_symmetry.space_group_name_H-M   'P 1'
#
loop_
_entity.id
_entity.type
_entity.pdbx_description
1 polymer ?
#
loop_
_entity_poly.entity_id
_entity_poly.type
_entity_poly.pdbx_seq_one_letter_code
_entity_poly.pdbx_strand_id
1 'polypeptide(L)' 'MARLLNREEASKYIGIDPKTFDKVFRADPDFKRFQLSDHTERFTIKSIEAFIDQKETTLKKI' A
#
# COMPACT_ATOMS: atom_id res chain seq x y z
N MET A 1 -1.99 -17.12 -6.97
CA MET A 1 -3.27 -16.47 -6.70
C MET A 1 -3.05 -15.22 -5.87
N ALA A 2 -3.56 -14.10 -6.32
CA ALA A 2 -3.36 -12.84 -5.61
C ALA A 2 -4.23 -12.80 -4.34
N ARG A 3 -3.63 -12.40 -3.25
CA ARG A 3 -4.35 -12.24 -2.00
C ARG A 3 -4.66 -10.76 -1.81
N LEU A 4 -5.91 -10.47 -1.47
CA LEU A 4 -6.32 -9.11 -1.20
C LEU A 4 -6.26 -8.86 0.30
N LEU A 5 -5.59 -7.76 0.65
CA LEU A 5 -5.40 -7.38 2.04
C LEU A 5 -6.25 -6.17 2.35
N ASN A 6 -6.82 -6.12 3.54
CA ASN A 6 -7.50 -4.92 3.97
C ASN A 6 -6.46 -3.94 4.55
N ARG A 7 -6.93 -2.78 4.99
CA ARG A 7 -6.06 -1.72 5.51
C ARG A 7 -5.20 -2.21 6.67
N GLU A 8 -5.81 -2.91 7.60
CA GLU A 8 -5.08 -3.40 8.76
C GLU A 8 -4.08 -4.48 8.38
N GLU A 9 -4.47 -5.39 7.52
CA GLU A 9 -3.59 -6.45 7.07
C GLU A 9 -2.41 -5.89 6.29
N ALA A 10 -2.67 -4.90 5.43
CA ALA A 10 -1.61 -4.28 4.66
C ALA A 10 -0.62 -3.55 5.57
N SER A 11 -1.14 -2.83 6.56
CA SER A 11 -0.29 -2.13 7.51
C SER A 11 0.59 -3.11 8.28
N LYS A 12 -0.01 -4.21 8.71
CA LYS A 12 0.71 -5.23 9.46
C LYS A 12 1.77 -5.90 8.61
N TYR A 13 1.46 -6.12 7.35
CA TYR A 13 2.42 -6.73 6.42
C TYR A 13 3.66 -5.84 6.27
N ILE A 14 3.45 -4.54 6.22
CA ILE A 14 4.54 -3.59 6.06
C ILE A 14 5.27 -3.34 7.39
N GLY A 15 4.55 -3.49 8.51
CA GLY A 15 5.13 -3.26 9.82
C GLY A 15 4.93 -1.86 10.35
N ILE A 16 3.84 -1.21 9.93
CA ILE A 16 3.50 0.13 10.39
C ILE A 16 2.06 0.13 10.90
N ASP A 17 1.69 1.20 11.59
CA ASP A 17 0.32 1.30 12.06
C ASP A 17 -0.60 1.82 10.93
N PRO A 18 -1.91 1.58 11.05
CA PRO A 18 -2.83 1.99 9.97
C PRO A 18 -2.84 3.48 9.69
N LYS A 19 -2.63 4.31 10.69
CA LYS A 19 -2.60 5.75 10.48
C LYS A 19 -1.42 6.17 9.59
N THR A 20 -0.27 5.57 9.83
CA THR A 20 0.91 5.82 9.01
C THR A 20 0.70 5.28 7.61
N PHE A 21 0.07 4.12 7.49
CA PHE A 21 -0.26 3.55 6.20
C PHE A 21 -1.12 4.50 5.39
N ASP A 22 -2.12 5.10 6.04
CA ASP A 22 -3.00 6.05 5.36
C ASP A 22 -2.21 7.27 4.86
N LYS A 23 -1.30 7.78 5.68
CA LYS A 23 -0.56 8.97 5.32
C LYS A 23 0.45 8.72 4.20
N VAL A 24 1.07 7.56 4.21
CA VAL A 24 2.17 7.27 3.27
C VAL A 24 1.66 6.62 2.00
N PHE A 25 0.80 5.62 2.15
CA PHE A 25 0.37 4.83 0.99
C PHE A 25 -0.93 5.32 0.40
N ARG A 26 -1.97 5.41 1.22
CA ARG A 26 -3.29 5.73 0.70
C ARG A 26 -3.42 7.18 0.24
N ALA A 27 -2.61 8.06 0.78
CA ALA A 27 -2.62 9.46 0.36
C ALA A 27 -1.89 9.68 -0.96
N ASP A 28 -1.09 8.71 -1.39
CA ASP A 28 -0.32 8.83 -2.62
C ASP A 28 -1.14 8.32 -3.81
N PRO A 29 -1.38 9.16 -4.83
CA PRO A 29 -2.17 8.73 -5.98
C PRO A 29 -1.50 7.66 -6.83
N ASP A 30 -0.21 7.47 -6.68
CA ASP A 30 0.52 6.45 -7.43
C ASP A 30 0.34 5.06 -6.84
N PHE A 31 -0.13 4.96 -5.60
CA PHE A 31 -0.34 3.68 -4.97
C PHE A 31 -1.61 3.04 -5.50
N LYS A 32 -1.46 1.89 -6.14
CA LYS A 32 -2.58 1.20 -6.77
C LYS A 32 -3.34 0.36 -5.76
N ARG A 33 -4.64 0.39 -5.89
CA ARG A 33 -5.53 -0.34 -4.98
C ARG A 33 -6.73 -0.85 -5.74
N PHE A 34 -7.32 -1.90 -5.20
CA PHE A 34 -8.58 -2.44 -5.72
C PHE A 34 -9.74 -1.80 -4.97
N GLN A 35 -10.64 -1.20 -5.72
CA GLN A 35 -11.85 -0.66 -5.12
C GLN A 35 -13.00 -1.61 -5.44
N LEU A 36 -13.39 -2.39 -4.44
CA LEU A 36 -14.45 -3.37 -4.62
C LEU A 36 -15.83 -2.75 -4.56
N SER A 37 -15.96 -1.67 -3.79
CA SER A 37 -17.21 -0.92 -3.69
C SER A 37 -16.86 0.49 -3.22
N ASP A 38 -17.87 1.33 -3.04
CA ASP A 38 -17.65 2.72 -2.63
C ASP A 38 -16.84 2.85 -1.34
N HIS A 39 -16.97 1.87 -0.46
CA HIS A 39 -16.31 1.94 0.84
C HIS A 39 -15.36 0.80 1.10
N THR A 40 -15.14 -0.06 0.11
CA THR A 40 -14.33 -1.24 0.29
C THR A 40 -13.12 -1.21 -0.60
N GLU A 41 -11.96 -0.97 -0.02
CA GLU A 41 -10.68 -0.99 -0.73
C GLU A 41 -9.87 -2.18 -0.28
N ARG A 42 -9.10 -2.73 -1.20
CA ARG A 42 -8.20 -3.84 -0.91
C ARG A 42 -6.88 -3.60 -1.60
N PHE A 43 -5.86 -4.20 -1.04
CA PHE A 43 -4.50 -3.99 -1.53
C PHE A 43 -3.85 -5.34 -1.78
N THR A 44 -2.97 -5.42 -2.77
CA THR A 44 -2.24 -6.64 -3.04
C THR A 44 -0.81 -6.48 -2.55
N ILE A 45 -0.20 -7.62 -2.20
CA ILE A 45 1.20 -7.62 -1.79
C ILE A 45 2.06 -7.08 -2.92
N LYS A 46 1.72 -7.43 -4.15
CA LYS A 46 2.44 -6.97 -5.31
C LYS A 46 2.42 -5.45 -5.44
N SER A 47 1.25 -4.84 -5.23
CA SER A 47 1.12 -3.37 -5.29
C SER A 47 1.92 -2.70 -4.18
N ILE A 48 1.87 -3.28 -2.98
CA ILE A 48 2.60 -2.74 -1.84
C ILE A 48 4.10 -2.78 -2.11
N GLU A 49 4.59 -3.91 -2.58
CA GLU A 49 6.01 -4.07 -2.83
C GLU A 49 6.49 -3.19 -3.98
N ALA A 50 5.67 -3.05 -5.01
CA ALA A 50 6.01 -2.18 -6.14
C ALA A 50 6.11 -0.72 -5.70
N PHE A 51 5.20 -0.29 -4.85
CA PHE A 51 5.22 1.08 -4.35
C PHE A 51 6.43 1.33 -3.47
N ILE A 52 6.75 0.40 -2.58
CA ILE A 52 7.91 0.52 -1.71
C ILE A 52 9.19 0.56 -2.53
N ASP A 53 9.28 -0.31 -3.52
CA ASP A 53 10.45 -0.36 -4.38
C ASP A 53 10.66 0.94 -5.13
N GLN A 54 9.58 1.52 -5.62
CA GLN A 54 9.62 2.80 -6.32
C GLN A 54 10.13 3.92 -5.41
N LYS A 55 9.60 3.99 -4.20
CA LYS A 55 10.00 5.04 -3.27
C LYS A 55 11.42 4.83 -2.76
N GLU A 56 11.79 3.59 -2.52
CA GLU A 56 13.14 3.27 -2.07
C GLU A 56 14.16 3.68 -3.12
N THR A 57 13.88 3.39 -4.38
CA THR A 57 14.77 3.78 -5.46
C THR A 57 14.93 5.29 -5.52
N THR A 58 13.83 6.02 -5.34
CA THR A 58 13.88 7.47 -5.32
C THR A 58 14.76 7.99 -4.20
N LEU A 59 14.66 7.40 -3.02
CA LEU A 59 15.47 7.81 -1.89
C LEU A 59 16.94 7.49 -2.07
N LYS A 60 17.23 6.38 -2.72
CA LYS A 60 18.61 5.96 -2.94
C LYS A 60 19.34 6.76 -3.99
N LYS A 61 18.62 7.57 -4.71
CA LYS A 61 19.19 8.33 -5.81
C LYS A 61 19.95 9.56 -5.38
N ILE A 62 20.00 9.83 -4.14
CA ILE A 62 20.68 11.01 -3.59
C ILE A 62 22.18 10.98 -3.82
#